data_069a73071e4722fb4189132cd63b5b05
#
_entry.id   069a73071e4722fb4189132cd63b5b05
#
_cell.length_a   1.000
_cell.length_b   1.000
_cell.length_c   1.000
_cell.angle_alpha   90.00
_cell.angle_beta   90.00
_cell.angle_gamma   90.00
#
_symmetry.space_group_name_H-M   'P 1'
#
loop_
_entity.id
_entity.type
_entity.pdbx_description
1 polymer ?
#
loop_
_entity_poly.entity_id
_entity_poly.type
_entity_poly.pdbx_seq_one_letter_code
_entity_poly.pdbx_strand_id
1 'polypeptide(L)'
;LRTAKAGIYTAGMLEGLPPEWVRSYFVRMEKGVYQVADRIRNQVIFKKFNLMDDIKYKKPFDLISCRNVMIYFDAPTRDALAERFYNVTKQGGYLFIGHAESLSRDTKYKYIKPAVYRKM
;
A
#
# COMPACT_ATOMS: atom_id res chain seq x y z
N LEU A 1 2.21 -11.18 8.71
CA LEU A 1 3.47 -11.12 7.95
C LEU A 1 3.91 -12.48 7.39
N ARG A 2 3.78 -13.57 8.17
CA ARG A 2 4.19 -14.90 7.70
C ARG A 2 3.44 -15.32 6.45
N THR A 3 2.11 -15.20 6.46
CA THR A 3 1.28 -15.55 5.31
C THR A 3 1.63 -14.72 4.09
N ALA A 4 1.79 -13.40 4.29
CA ALA A 4 2.15 -12.51 3.20
C ALA A 4 3.50 -12.85 2.59
N LYS A 5 4.51 -13.10 3.43
CA LYS A 5 5.85 -13.47 2.97
C LYS A 5 5.89 -14.82 2.27
N ALA A 6 5.16 -15.80 2.79
CA ALA A 6 5.09 -17.12 2.20
C ALA A 6 4.35 -17.11 0.86
N GLY A 7 3.34 -16.25 0.73
CA GLY A 7 2.55 -16.13 -0.49
C GLY A 7 1.77 -17.39 -0.84
N ILE A 8 1.36 -18.17 0.17
CA ILE A 8 0.66 -19.44 -0.03
C ILE A 8 -0.83 -19.24 0.24
N TYR A 9 -1.66 -19.61 -0.72
CA TYR A 9 -3.11 -19.41 -0.66
C TYR A 9 -3.86 -20.63 -1.17
N THR A 10 -5.08 -20.84 -0.65
CA THR A 10 -5.98 -21.89 -1.14
C THR A 10 -6.71 -21.40 -2.39
N ALA A 11 -7.22 -22.34 -3.18
CA ALA A 11 -8.02 -22.03 -4.36
C ALA A 11 -9.22 -21.15 -4.02
N GLY A 12 -9.86 -21.37 -2.86
CA GLY A 12 -10.99 -20.57 -2.42
C GLY A 12 -10.63 -19.10 -2.18
N MET A 13 -9.42 -18.83 -1.69
CA MET A 13 -8.93 -17.46 -1.47
C MET A 13 -8.67 -16.73 -2.79
N LEU A 14 -8.46 -17.46 -3.88
CA LEU A 14 -8.13 -16.89 -5.19
C LEU A 14 -9.33 -16.77 -6.12
N GLU A 15 -10.54 -17.10 -5.68
CA GLU A 15 -11.75 -17.08 -6.52
C GLU A 15 -12.03 -15.71 -7.12
N GLY A 16 -11.71 -14.62 -6.42
CA GLY A 16 -11.95 -13.29 -6.91
C GLY A 16 -10.97 -12.80 -7.98
N LEU A 17 -9.95 -13.59 -8.30
CA LEU A 17 -8.93 -13.20 -9.28
C LEU A 17 -9.26 -13.75 -10.66
N PRO A 18 -8.92 -13.01 -11.73
CA PRO A 18 -9.04 -13.55 -13.09
C PRO A 18 -8.24 -14.86 -13.23
N PRO A 19 -8.80 -15.89 -13.90
CA PRO A 19 -8.09 -17.17 -14.05
C PRO A 19 -6.72 -17.06 -14.69
N GLU A 20 -6.53 -16.16 -15.65
CA GLU A 20 -5.23 -15.93 -16.28
C GLU A 20 -4.20 -15.37 -15.32
N TRP A 21 -4.60 -14.62 -14.29
CA TRP A 21 -3.68 -14.15 -13.25
C TRP A 21 -3.18 -15.31 -12.40
N VAL A 22 -4.08 -16.23 -12.05
CA VAL A 22 -3.69 -17.41 -11.27
C VAL A 22 -2.69 -18.25 -12.04
N ARG A 23 -2.91 -18.46 -13.34
CA ARG A 23 -1.99 -19.20 -14.21
C ARG A 23 -0.65 -18.51 -14.38
N SER A 24 -0.65 -17.17 -14.50
CA SER A 24 0.56 -16.39 -14.82
C SER A 24 1.41 -16.08 -13.60
N TYR A 25 0.79 -15.87 -12.43
CA TYR A 25 1.49 -15.31 -11.26
C TYR A 25 1.57 -16.25 -10.08
N PHE A 26 0.94 -17.42 -10.16
CA PHE A 26 0.94 -18.41 -9.10
C PHE A 26 1.50 -19.73 -9.60
N VAL A 27 2.10 -20.49 -8.69
CA VAL A 27 2.57 -21.86 -8.92
C VAL A 27 1.70 -22.80 -8.10
N ARG A 28 1.15 -23.82 -8.74
CA ARG A 28 0.39 -24.86 -8.05
C ARG A 28 1.36 -25.74 -7.27
N MET A 29 1.20 -25.79 -5.95
CA MET A 29 2.04 -26.63 -5.08
C MET A 29 1.48 -28.02 -4.89
N GLU A 30 0.18 -28.09 -4.62
CA GLU A 30 -0.58 -29.33 -4.47
C GLU A 30 -2.04 -29.02 -4.79
N LYS A 31 -2.91 -30.03 -4.74
CA LYS A 31 -4.32 -29.83 -5.10
C LYS A 31 -4.95 -28.75 -4.23
N GLY A 32 -5.41 -27.67 -4.87
CA GLY A 32 -6.09 -26.56 -4.20
C GLY A 32 -5.18 -25.62 -3.43
N VAL A 33 -3.86 -25.76 -3.56
CA VAL A 33 -2.89 -24.88 -2.89
C VAL A 33 -1.96 -24.24 -3.91
N TYR A 34 -1.83 -22.92 -3.84
CA TYR A 34 -1.05 -22.11 -4.78
C TYR A 34 -0.08 -21.19 -4.03
N GLN A 35 1.05 -20.90 -4.65
CA GLN A 35 2.01 -19.97 -4.13
C GLN A 35 2.30 -18.88 -5.17
N VAL A 36 2.38 -17.64 -4.72
CA VAL A 36 2.81 -16.53 -5.58
C VAL A 36 4.18 -16.85 -6.16
N ALA A 37 4.35 -16.65 -7.47
CA ALA A 37 5.60 -16.96 -8.15
C ALA A 37 6.78 -16.20 -7.53
N ASP A 38 7.96 -16.84 -7.47
CA ASP A 38 9.16 -16.25 -6.86
C ASP A 38 9.51 -14.89 -7.45
N ARG A 39 9.39 -14.74 -8.77
CA ARG A 39 9.68 -13.47 -9.44
C ARG A 39 8.80 -12.31 -8.95
N ILE A 40 7.60 -12.61 -8.47
CA ILE A 40 6.68 -11.62 -7.89
C ILE A 40 7.03 -11.39 -6.42
N ARG A 41 7.20 -12.47 -5.63
CA ARG A 41 7.52 -12.38 -4.21
C ARG A 41 8.82 -11.59 -3.97
N ASN A 42 9.80 -11.76 -4.84
CA ASN A 42 11.09 -11.09 -4.71
C ASN A 42 11.03 -9.58 -4.98
N GLN A 43 9.93 -9.09 -5.56
CA GLN A 43 9.73 -7.66 -5.80
C GLN A 43 9.05 -6.96 -4.62
N VAL A 44 8.55 -7.69 -3.63
CA VAL A 44 7.78 -7.15 -2.51
C VAL A 44 8.56 -7.32 -1.23
N ILE A 45 8.66 -6.24 -0.47
CA ILE A 45 9.31 -6.24 0.85
C ILE A 45 8.23 -6.05 1.90
N PHE A 46 8.09 -7.01 2.82
CA PHE A 46 7.17 -6.92 3.94
C PHE A 46 7.93 -6.53 5.19
N LYS A 47 7.47 -5.46 5.84
CA LYS A 47 8.08 -4.96 7.07
C LYS A 47 7.01 -4.58 8.08
N LYS A 48 7.29 -4.82 9.34
CA LYS A 48 6.51 -4.26 10.44
C LYS A 48 6.98 -2.83 10.65
N PHE A 49 6.03 -1.89 10.72
CA PHE A 49 6.34 -0.48 10.83
C PHE A 49 5.30 0.24 11.69
N ASN A 50 5.76 1.10 12.60
CA ASN A 50 4.87 1.95 13.37
C ASN A 50 4.67 3.27 12.62
N LEU A 51 3.41 3.58 12.27
CA LEU A 51 3.06 4.80 11.54
C LEU A 51 3.41 6.09 12.28
N MET A 52 3.65 6.00 13.60
CA MET A 52 4.09 7.17 14.38
C MET A 52 5.57 7.46 14.22
N ASP A 53 6.35 6.53 13.69
CA ASP A 53 7.77 6.71 13.48
C ASP A 53 8.06 7.44 12.18
N ASP A 54 9.25 8.06 12.11
CA ASP A 54 9.73 8.66 10.87
C ASP A 54 9.96 7.58 9.82
N ILE A 55 9.65 7.94 8.59
CA ILE A 55 9.81 7.04 7.44
C ILE A 55 11.20 7.30 6.85
N LYS A 56 12.08 6.30 6.93
CA LYS A 56 13.46 6.41 6.48
C LYS A 56 13.72 5.48 5.29
N TYR A 57 13.78 6.05 4.10
CA TYR A 57 14.14 5.33 2.88
C TYR A 57 15.12 6.15 2.06
N LYS A 58 16.01 5.46 1.35
CA LYS A 58 17.04 6.12 0.53
C LYS A 58 16.43 6.87 -0.67
N LYS A 59 15.35 6.35 -1.22
CA LYS A 59 14.68 6.95 -2.37
C LYS A 59 13.22 7.24 -2.02
N PRO A 60 12.68 8.37 -2.51
CA PRO A 60 11.27 8.67 -2.31
C PRO A 60 10.38 7.71 -3.11
N PHE A 61 9.13 7.58 -2.68
CA PHE A 61 8.16 6.70 -3.31
C PHE A 61 7.42 7.41 -4.45
N ASP A 62 7.12 6.66 -5.49
CA ASP A 62 6.27 7.11 -6.59
C ASP A 62 4.80 7.15 -6.19
N LEU A 63 4.39 6.20 -5.33
CA LEU A 63 3.03 6.07 -4.85
C LEU A 63 3.04 5.57 -3.42
N ILE A 64 2.25 6.22 -2.57
CA ILE A 64 1.93 5.72 -1.23
C ILE A 64 0.44 5.46 -1.19
N SER A 65 0.05 4.27 -0.73
CA SER A 65 -1.35 3.93 -0.52
C SER A 65 -1.59 3.68 0.96
N CYS A 66 -2.35 4.57 1.60
CA CYS A 66 -2.70 4.48 3.01
C CYS A 66 -4.21 4.67 3.13
N ARG A 67 -4.96 3.60 2.95
CA ARG A 67 -6.42 3.65 2.87
C ARG A 67 -7.07 3.09 4.12
N ASN A 68 -8.08 3.83 4.61
CA ASN A 68 -8.92 3.40 5.74
C ASN A 68 -8.13 3.18 7.04
N VAL A 69 -7.07 3.94 7.24
CA VAL A 69 -6.21 3.88 8.44
C VAL A 69 -6.30 5.18 9.23
N MET A 70 -6.24 6.32 8.54
CA MET A 70 -6.22 7.64 9.19
C MET A 70 -7.56 8.00 9.87
N ILE A 71 -8.64 7.31 9.53
CA ILE A 71 -9.94 7.50 10.17
C ILE A 71 -9.89 7.18 11.68
N TYR A 72 -8.91 6.42 12.13
CA TYR A 72 -8.74 6.06 13.55
C TYR A 72 -7.87 7.07 14.31
N PHE A 73 -7.34 8.09 13.64
CA PHE A 73 -6.46 9.09 14.25
C PHE A 73 -7.16 10.42 14.40
N ASP A 74 -6.76 11.20 15.41
CA ASP A 74 -7.20 12.59 15.54
C ASP A 74 -6.55 13.47 14.46
N ALA A 75 -7.04 14.71 14.32
CA ALA A 75 -6.57 15.60 13.25
C ALA A 75 -5.06 15.91 13.34
N PRO A 76 -4.50 16.25 14.52
CA PRO A 76 -3.06 16.49 14.61
C PRO A 76 -2.21 15.30 14.21
N THR A 77 -2.63 14.09 14.60
CA THR A 77 -1.93 12.84 14.25
C THR A 77 -1.99 12.57 12.75
N ARG A 78 -3.17 12.76 12.14
CA ARG A 78 -3.34 12.60 10.69
C ARG A 78 -2.48 13.59 9.90
N ASP A 79 -2.45 14.85 10.34
CA ASP A 79 -1.68 15.89 9.67
C ASP A 79 -0.16 15.60 9.75
N ALA A 80 0.30 15.13 10.90
CA ALA A 80 1.70 14.75 11.07
C ALA A 80 2.07 13.55 10.19
N LEU A 81 1.19 12.56 10.09
CA LEU A 81 1.40 11.39 9.23
C LEU A 81 1.43 11.80 7.74
N ALA A 82 0.49 12.66 7.34
CA ALA A 82 0.44 13.16 5.97
C ALA A 82 1.71 13.93 5.61
N GLU A 83 2.27 14.70 6.53
CA GLU A 83 3.52 15.41 6.31
C GLU A 83 4.70 14.44 6.18
N ARG A 84 4.76 13.40 7.02
CA ARG A 84 5.79 12.36 6.86
C ARG A 84 5.68 11.65 5.52
N PHE A 85 4.49 11.35 5.05
CA PHE A 85 4.29 10.78 3.70
C PHE A 85 4.75 11.74 2.61
N TYR A 86 4.41 13.02 2.75
CA TYR A 86 4.82 14.03 1.77
C TYR A 86 6.34 14.08 1.62
N ASN A 87 7.06 14.06 2.75
CA ASN A 87 8.51 14.14 2.74
C ASN A 87 9.20 12.95 2.06
N VAL A 88 8.53 11.80 1.99
CA VAL A 88 9.05 10.61 1.32
C VAL A 88 8.33 10.30 0.00
N THR A 89 7.49 11.20 -0.46
CA THR A 89 6.86 11.10 -1.78
C THR A 89 7.75 11.80 -2.79
N LYS A 90 8.00 11.16 -3.92
CA LYS A 90 8.72 11.74 -5.05
C LYS A 90 7.91 12.93 -5.61
N GLN A 91 8.60 13.95 -6.09
CA GLN A 91 7.94 15.05 -6.82
C GLN A 91 7.17 14.47 -8.01
N GLY A 92 5.90 14.79 -8.12
CA GLY A 92 4.99 14.16 -9.08
C GLY A 92 4.37 12.86 -8.61
N GLY A 93 4.79 12.33 -7.46
CA GLY A 93 4.24 11.11 -6.87
C GLY A 93 2.86 11.31 -6.26
N TYR A 94 2.18 10.22 -5.97
CA TYR A 94 0.79 10.23 -5.51
C TYR A 94 0.65 9.65 -4.10
N LEU A 95 -0.38 10.15 -3.41
CA LEU A 95 -0.88 9.53 -2.17
C LEU A 95 -2.35 9.15 -2.40
N PHE A 96 -2.66 7.87 -2.16
CA PHE A 96 -4.04 7.38 -2.15
C PHE A 96 -4.49 7.16 -0.70
N ILE A 97 -5.66 7.67 -0.37
CA ILE A 97 -6.30 7.47 0.93
C ILE A 97 -7.68 6.84 0.74
N GLY A 98 -8.41 6.58 1.84
CA GLY A 98 -9.76 6.03 1.74
C GLY A 98 -10.77 7.08 1.24
N HIS A 99 -11.85 6.65 0.61
CA HIS A 99 -12.88 7.55 0.08
C HIS A 99 -13.59 8.35 1.17
N ALA A 100 -13.65 7.83 2.39
CA ALA A 100 -14.25 8.53 3.54
C ALA A 100 -13.23 9.43 4.28
N GLU A 101 -11.98 9.48 3.79
CA GLU A 101 -10.91 10.26 4.40
C GLU A 101 -10.60 11.48 3.56
N SER A 102 -10.08 12.52 4.21
CA SER A 102 -9.56 13.70 3.51
C SER A 102 -8.39 14.27 4.29
N LEU A 103 -7.47 14.90 3.60
CA LEU A 103 -6.36 15.63 4.23
C LEU A 103 -6.82 17.03 4.60
N SER A 104 -6.10 17.64 5.57
CA SER A 104 -6.29 19.03 5.95
C SER A 104 -6.09 19.95 4.75
N ARG A 105 -6.75 21.13 4.77
CA ARG A 105 -6.54 22.18 3.76
C ARG A 105 -5.11 22.71 3.76
N ASP A 106 -4.40 22.56 4.88
CA ASP A 106 -3.02 23.02 5.01
C ASP A 106 -2.01 22.01 4.50
N THR A 107 -2.46 20.86 3.99
CA THR A 107 -1.55 19.86 3.43
C THR A 107 -0.76 20.43 2.25
N LYS A 108 0.50 20.02 2.15
CA LYS A 108 1.36 20.35 1.01
C LYS A 108 1.01 19.58 -0.25
N TYR A 109 0.26 18.48 -0.12
CA TYR A 109 -0.24 17.75 -1.28
C TYR A 109 -1.29 18.55 -2.03
N LYS A 110 -1.32 18.38 -3.33
CA LYS A 110 -2.40 18.90 -4.18
C LYS A 110 -3.53 17.89 -4.28
N TYR A 111 -4.75 18.33 -3.98
CA TYR A 111 -5.95 17.53 -4.20
C TYR A 111 -6.18 17.34 -5.70
N ILE A 112 -6.34 16.10 -6.14
CA ILE A 112 -6.65 15.77 -7.53
C ILE A 112 -8.12 15.40 -7.70
N LYS A 113 -8.58 14.45 -6.88
CA LYS A 113 -9.95 13.98 -6.83
C LYS A 113 -10.15 13.23 -5.51
N PRO A 114 -11.37 12.83 -5.15
CA PRO A 114 -11.59 12.10 -3.90
C PRO A 114 -10.60 10.96 -3.72
N ALA A 115 -9.96 10.90 -2.57
CA ALA A 115 -8.97 9.90 -2.18
C ALA A 115 -7.64 9.95 -2.92
N VAL A 116 -7.41 10.93 -3.81
CA VAL A 116 -6.18 11.02 -4.62
C VAL A 116 -5.53 12.38 -4.47
N TYR A 117 -4.29 12.38 -4.01
CA TYR A 117 -3.45 13.58 -3.81
C TYR A 117 -2.12 13.41 -4.54
N ARG A 118 -1.51 14.52 -4.90
CA ARG A 118 -0.24 14.51 -5.65
C ARG A 118 0.73 15.53 -5.06
N LYS A 119 2.00 15.14 -5.01
CA LYS A 119 3.09 16.07 -4.69
C LYS A 119 3.55 16.77 -5.97
N MET A 120 3.31 18.06 -6.03
CA MET A 120 3.66 18.86 -7.22
C MET A 120 5.10 19.35 -7.18
#